data_cccea121a0cc8326630ed270f4c6c24a
#
_entry.id   cccea121a0cc8326630ed270f4c6c24a
#
_cell.length_a   1.000
_cell.length_b   1.000
_cell.length_c   1.000
_cell.angle_alpha   90.00
_cell.angle_beta   90.00
_cell.angle_gamma   90.00
#
_symmetry.space_group_name_H-M   'P 1'
#
loop_
_entity.id
_entity.type
_entity.pdbx_description
1 polymer ?
#
loop_
_entity_poly.entity_id
_entity_poly.type
_entity_poly.pdbx_seq_one_letter_code
_entity_poly.pdbx_strand_id
1 'polypeptide(L)'
;MAIVSAIFSVMLIFLIIGTIIVIIFDSGDSATKIAWLLIITILPIIGLLLYFMVGINLRQSRYFKNKHKKFIDIFGQRANAQVHKLLFGHEKDHRVKKDYRTLTQLLSCDGSTRVTDGNGLEIITSGHRKFELLMEDLENAKEYIHMEYFYFRHDKGAQQIKEMLMKKAREGVKVRFIHENIANIDILPGYYNEMKKAGVMVEKFTKPRWPLINLVTQLNYRDHRKIVVIDGKIGYAGGMNISDDYFVKWRDTHMRITGNAVAGLQYSFLNTWITADGEIDDDFAKYFPMCADVGSAVKVNAEAARDTDIDLNEEDSEGNGIAEVLAKTPIQSLDMNFKFKNKDCLIQIVPDEPESRWGHIHMGAVWAVQHAKKYIYIQTPYFVPPEPMLQALQSAALSGVDVRVMVPKKADLFFMGPANRSYFKECLEAGVKIYERTGRFIHAKTFVSDDYLSEIGSANMDFRSFNLDYELVAYIYDTTVANVNKAIFLKDLEASKEVTLEDWERRPWYQKFSQRIIRLFAALL
;
A
#
# COMPACT_ATOMS: atom_id res chain seq x y z
N MET A 1 -32.83 0.37 43.05
CA MET A 1 -32.23 -0.59 42.09
C MET A 1 -33.17 -0.92 40.93
N ALA A 2 -34.42 -1.33 41.15
CA ALA A 2 -35.37 -1.70 40.06
C ALA A 2 -35.63 -0.60 39.03
N ILE A 3 -35.82 0.64 39.45
CA ILE A 3 -36.06 1.78 38.54
C ILE A 3 -34.82 2.07 37.67
N VAL A 4 -33.63 2.02 38.24
CA VAL A 4 -32.36 2.23 37.51
C VAL A 4 -32.13 1.13 36.46
N SER A 5 -32.41 -0.14 36.85
CA SER A 5 -32.35 -1.29 35.95
C SER A 5 -33.37 -1.16 34.79
N ALA A 6 -34.60 -0.72 35.08
CA ALA A 6 -35.61 -0.50 34.04
C ALA A 6 -35.22 0.60 33.06
N ILE A 7 -34.70 1.73 33.55
CA ILE A 7 -34.22 2.84 32.69
C ILE A 7 -33.06 2.33 31.81
N PHE A 8 -32.10 1.61 32.39
CA PHE A 8 -30.97 1.04 31.62
C PHE A 8 -31.46 0.08 30.52
N SER A 9 -32.43 -0.80 30.83
CA SER A 9 -32.99 -1.73 29.86
C SER A 9 -33.70 -1.02 28.70
N VAL A 10 -34.47 0.02 29.02
CA VAL A 10 -35.14 0.84 28.00
C VAL A 10 -34.14 1.57 27.12
N MET A 11 -33.11 2.18 27.70
CA MET A 11 -32.04 2.84 26.94
C MET A 11 -31.29 1.86 26.03
N LEU A 12 -30.98 0.65 26.53
CA LEU A 12 -30.33 -0.39 25.74
C LEU A 12 -31.18 -0.82 24.55
N ILE A 13 -32.49 -1.00 24.74
CA ILE A 13 -33.42 -1.33 23.65
C ILE A 13 -33.43 -0.23 22.57
N PHE A 14 -33.51 1.05 22.98
CA PHE A 14 -33.47 2.16 22.03
C PHE A 14 -32.11 2.21 21.27
N LEU A 15 -31.01 1.93 21.96
CA LEU A 15 -29.68 1.86 21.35
C LEU A 15 -29.58 0.72 20.33
N ILE A 16 -30.11 -0.46 20.66
CA ILE A 16 -30.17 -1.61 19.74
C ILE A 16 -31.00 -1.27 18.50
N ILE A 17 -32.21 -0.75 18.69
CA ILE A 17 -33.10 -0.38 17.57
C ILE A 17 -32.43 0.67 16.68
N GLY A 18 -31.87 1.72 17.29
CA GLY A 18 -31.15 2.76 16.55
C GLY A 18 -29.96 2.20 15.75
N THR A 19 -29.20 1.27 16.34
CA THR A 19 -28.07 0.62 15.66
C THR A 19 -28.55 -0.28 14.51
N ILE A 20 -29.64 -1.04 14.69
CA ILE A 20 -30.25 -1.84 13.63
C ILE A 20 -30.68 -0.96 12.44
N ILE A 21 -31.30 0.18 12.72
CA ILE A 21 -31.68 1.15 11.68
C ILE A 21 -30.43 1.64 10.94
N VAL A 22 -29.37 2.02 11.64
CA VAL A 22 -28.10 2.45 11.02
C VAL A 22 -27.53 1.36 10.12
N ILE A 23 -27.50 0.10 10.57
CA ILE A 23 -26.98 -1.02 9.77
C ILE A 23 -27.83 -1.23 8.49
N ILE A 24 -29.14 -1.14 8.57
CA ILE A 24 -30.03 -1.31 7.41
C ILE A 24 -29.77 -0.22 6.36
N PHE A 25 -29.61 1.03 6.79
CA PHE A 25 -29.38 2.17 5.89
C PHE A 25 -27.91 2.34 5.47
N ASP A 26 -26.97 1.56 6.02
CA ASP A 26 -25.58 1.58 5.57
C ASP A 26 -25.48 1.11 4.11
N SER A 27 -24.47 1.59 3.38
CA SER A 27 -24.17 1.18 2.00
C SER A 27 -23.31 -0.09 1.89
N GLY A 28 -23.01 -0.73 3.01
CA GLY A 28 -22.18 -1.93 3.07
C GLY A 28 -22.81 -3.17 2.44
N ASP A 29 -21.99 -4.22 2.27
CA ASP A 29 -22.39 -5.52 1.76
C ASP A 29 -23.48 -6.17 2.61
N SER A 30 -24.46 -6.83 1.94
CA SER A 30 -25.62 -7.44 2.59
C SER A 30 -25.26 -8.57 3.57
N ALA A 31 -24.23 -9.37 3.25
CA ALA A 31 -23.80 -10.45 4.13
C ALA A 31 -23.20 -9.90 5.45
N THR A 32 -22.39 -8.86 5.35
CA THR A 32 -21.83 -8.15 6.50
C THR A 32 -22.93 -7.52 7.36
N LYS A 33 -23.95 -6.90 6.75
CA LYS A 33 -25.12 -6.36 7.49
C LYS A 33 -25.85 -7.45 8.27
N ILE A 34 -26.15 -8.57 7.62
CA ILE A 34 -26.84 -9.70 8.26
C ILE A 34 -26.00 -10.25 9.41
N ALA A 35 -24.69 -10.39 9.24
CA ALA A 35 -23.78 -10.83 10.30
C ALA A 35 -23.85 -9.92 11.52
N TRP A 36 -23.81 -8.59 11.32
CA TRP A 36 -23.94 -7.63 12.42
C TRP A 36 -25.29 -7.69 13.12
N LEU A 37 -26.40 -7.79 12.33
CA LEU A 37 -27.74 -7.95 12.90
C LEU A 37 -27.85 -9.20 13.76
N LEU A 38 -27.27 -10.33 13.34
CA LEU A 38 -27.24 -11.57 14.11
C LEU A 38 -26.42 -11.41 15.39
N ILE A 39 -25.20 -10.85 15.30
CA ILE A 39 -24.34 -10.65 16.47
C ILE A 39 -25.01 -9.76 17.52
N ILE A 40 -25.63 -8.65 17.10
CA ILE A 40 -26.33 -7.72 18.01
C ILE A 40 -27.58 -8.37 18.61
N THR A 41 -28.26 -9.23 17.85
CA THR A 41 -29.46 -9.92 18.37
C THR A 41 -29.11 -11.02 19.38
N ILE A 42 -28.02 -11.79 19.14
CA ILE A 42 -27.62 -12.90 20.00
C ILE A 42 -26.85 -12.39 21.23
N LEU A 43 -25.98 -11.39 21.06
CA LEU A 43 -25.11 -10.82 22.10
C LEU A 43 -25.26 -9.29 22.16
N PRO A 44 -26.39 -8.76 22.66
CA PRO A 44 -26.74 -7.33 22.48
C PRO A 44 -25.64 -6.37 22.95
N ILE A 45 -25.11 -6.56 24.14
CA ILE A 45 -24.10 -5.65 24.71
C ILE A 45 -22.76 -5.79 23.99
N ILE A 46 -22.28 -7.04 23.83
CA ILE A 46 -21.02 -7.34 23.17
C ILE A 46 -21.10 -6.97 21.68
N GLY A 47 -22.22 -7.30 21.03
CA GLY A 47 -22.47 -6.99 19.63
C GLY A 47 -22.49 -5.50 19.35
N LEU A 48 -23.14 -4.70 20.19
CA LEU A 48 -23.10 -3.25 20.11
C LEU A 48 -21.66 -2.71 20.25
N LEU A 49 -20.93 -3.20 21.26
CA LEU A 49 -19.56 -2.78 21.53
C LEU A 49 -18.66 -3.10 20.32
N LEU A 50 -18.74 -4.32 19.80
CA LEU A 50 -18.01 -4.72 18.60
C LEU A 50 -18.43 -3.92 17.36
N TYR A 51 -19.73 -3.69 17.16
CA TYR A 51 -20.22 -2.89 16.03
C TYR A 51 -19.67 -1.47 16.07
N PHE A 52 -19.70 -0.80 17.24
CA PHE A 52 -19.14 0.52 17.39
C PHE A 52 -17.60 0.54 17.24
N MET A 53 -16.91 -0.56 17.58
CA MET A 53 -15.46 -0.67 17.42
C MET A 53 -15.02 -0.96 15.97
N VAL A 54 -15.76 -1.77 15.25
CA VAL A 54 -15.28 -2.35 13.98
C VAL A 54 -16.33 -2.26 12.87
N GLY A 55 -17.62 -2.22 13.20
CA GLY A 55 -18.73 -2.36 12.25
C GLY A 55 -19.17 -1.08 11.55
N ILE A 56 -18.81 0.09 12.08
CA ILE A 56 -19.25 1.36 11.49
C ILE A 56 -18.47 1.65 10.23
N ASN A 57 -19.16 1.62 9.10
CA ASN A 57 -18.59 2.01 7.81
C ASN A 57 -18.51 3.53 7.72
N LEU A 58 -17.30 4.07 7.91
CA LEU A 58 -17.08 5.52 7.85
C LEU A 58 -16.79 6.06 6.45
N ARG A 59 -16.92 5.26 5.37
CA ARG A 59 -16.87 5.79 3.99
C ARG A 59 -17.78 7.02 3.82
N GLN A 60 -18.75 7.17 4.72
CA GLN A 60 -19.66 8.33 4.79
C GLN A 60 -19.31 9.30 5.91
N SER A 61 -18.21 9.13 6.64
CA SER A 61 -17.86 10.05 7.72
C SER A 61 -17.72 11.47 7.20
N ARG A 62 -18.62 12.34 7.65
CA ARG A 62 -18.58 13.77 7.32
C ARG A 62 -17.23 14.41 7.70
N TYR A 63 -16.58 13.87 8.71
CA TYR A 63 -15.28 14.37 9.16
C TYR A 63 -14.20 14.19 8.07
N PHE A 64 -13.97 12.99 7.57
CA PHE A 64 -12.97 12.72 6.54
C PHE A 64 -13.35 13.39 5.22
N LYS A 65 -14.62 13.31 4.81
CA LYS A 65 -15.12 14.03 3.62
C LYS A 65 -14.86 15.53 3.69
N ASN A 66 -15.07 16.16 4.85
CA ASN A 66 -14.80 17.58 5.03
C ASN A 66 -13.30 17.88 4.97
N LYS A 67 -12.46 16.98 5.50
CA LYS A 67 -11.00 17.13 5.43
C LYS A 67 -10.48 17.00 4.00
N HIS A 68 -10.92 15.97 3.30
CA HIS A 68 -10.60 15.78 1.88
C HIS A 68 -11.10 16.98 1.03
N LYS A 69 -12.33 17.43 1.26
CA LYS A 69 -12.85 18.65 0.61
C LYS A 69 -11.97 19.86 0.89
N LYS A 70 -11.55 20.07 2.15
CA LYS A 70 -10.63 21.15 2.51
C LYS A 70 -9.32 21.06 1.70
N PHE A 71 -8.77 19.85 1.55
CA PHE A 71 -7.59 19.65 0.71
C PHE A 71 -7.86 20.02 -0.75
N ILE A 72 -8.94 19.52 -1.34
CA ILE A 72 -9.31 19.82 -2.74
C ILE A 72 -9.50 21.34 -2.95
N ASP A 73 -10.16 22.02 -2.01
CA ASP A 73 -10.36 23.47 -2.07
C ASP A 73 -9.00 24.22 -2.02
N ILE A 74 -8.10 23.84 -1.12
CA ILE A 74 -6.76 24.42 -1.01
C ILE A 74 -5.94 24.12 -2.26
N PHE A 75 -5.97 22.87 -2.73
CA PHE A 75 -5.25 22.45 -3.93
C PHE A 75 -5.74 23.20 -5.17
N GLY A 76 -7.06 23.29 -5.37
CA GLY A 76 -7.67 24.00 -6.49
C GLY A 76 -7.34 25.49 -6.53
N GLN A 77 -7.16 26.13 -5.36
CA GLN A 77 -6.78 27.55 -5.27
C GLN A 77 -5.29 27.80 -5.47
N ARG A 78 -4.42 26.87 -5.10
CA ARG A 78 -2.96 27.05 -5.04
C ARG A 78 -2.18 26.33 -6.14
N ALA A 79 -2.72 25.25 -6.70
CA ALA A 79 -2.09 24.56 -7.82
C ALA A 79 -2.30 25.31 -9.13
N ASN A 80 -1.24 25.48 -9.91
CA ASN A 80 -1.34 26.12 -11.22
C ASN A 80 -1.88 25.14 -12.29
N ALA A 81 -2.26 25.66 -13.44
CA ALA A 81 -2.82 24.87 -14.54
C ALA A 81 -1.88 23.74 -15.03
N GLN A 82 -0.56 23.91 -14.91
CA GLN A 82 0.41 22.89 -15.32
C GLN A 82 0.41 21.71 -14.35
N VAL A 83 0.33 21.96 -13.03
CA VAL A 83 0.20 20.93 -12.01
C VAL A 83 -1.11 20.17 -12.18
N HIS A 84 -2.22 20.87 -12.43
CA HIS A 84 -3.50 20.23 -12.74
C HIS A 84 -3.42 19.37 -14.01
N LYS A 85 -2.80 19.84 -15.07
CA LYS A 85 -2.60 19.06 -16.28
C LYS A 85 -1.71 17.84 -16.04
N LEU A 86 -0.66 17.97 -15.24
CA LEU A 86 0.24 16.87 -14.91
C LEU A 86 -0.48 15.77 -14.13
N LEU A 87 -1.30 16.13 -13.14
CA LEU A 87 -1.95 15.16 -12.25
C LEU A 87 -3.27 14.62 -12.82
N PHE A 88 -4.07 15.47 -13.47
CA PHE A 88 -5.48 15.17 -13.77
C PHE A 88 -5.85 15.37 -15.25
N GLY A 89 -4.89 15.55 -16.15
CA GLY A 89 -5.19 15.73 -17.57
C GLY A 89 -5.95 14.54 -18.16
N HIS A 90 -7.06 14.80 -18.86
CA HIS A 90 -7.96 13.78 -19.42
C HIS A 90 -7.54 13.25 -20.80
N GLU A 91 -6.34 13.54 -21.28
CA GLU A 91 -5.89 13.03 -22.57
C GLU A 91 -5.75 11.50 -22.50
N LYS A 92 -6.37 10.81 -23.49
CA LYS A 92 -6.17 9.36 -23.66
C LYS A 92 -4.70 9.10 -23.87
N ASP A 93 -4.09 8.34 -22.96
CA ASP A 93 -2.66 8.06 -23.08
C ASP A 93 -2.41 7.02 -24.18
N HIS A 94 -2.06 7.52 -25.37
CA HIS A 94 -1.77 6.68 -26.53
C HIS A 94 -0.45 5.91 -26.41
N ARG A 95 0.43 6.25 -25.45
CA ARG A 95 1.69 5.56 -25.18
C ARG A 95 1.46 4.22 -24.48
N VAL A 96 0.39 4.10 -23.71
CA VAL A 96 0.00 2.84 -23.10
C VAL A 96 -0.58 1.89 -24.16
N LYS A 97 -0.19 0.62 -24.14
CA LYS A 97 -0.75 -0.40 -25.05
C LYS A 97 -2.28 -0.38 -25.03
N LYS A 98 -2.89 -0.55 -26.21
CA LYS A 98 -4.35 -0.41 -26.41
C LYS A 98 -5.16 -1.22 -25.40
N ASP A 99 -4.74 -2.43 -25.11
CA ASP A 99 -5.45 -3.36 -24.21
C ASP A 99 -5.50 -2.87 -22.75
N TYR A 100 -4.61 -1.96 -22.34
CA TYR A 100 -4.51 -1.44 -20.97
C TYR A 100 -5.06 -0.01 -20.82
N ARG A 101 -5.51 0.64 -21.89
CA ARG A 101 -6.04 2.03 -21.81
C ARG A 101 -7.32 2.13 -21.01
N THR A 102 -8.15 1.08 -20.98
CA THR A 102 -9.34 1.04 -20.13
C THR A 102 -8.97 0.98 -18.65
N LEU A 103 -7.86 0.33 -18.28
CA LEU A 103 -7.34 0.36 -16.92
C LEU A 103 -6.90 1.76 -16.53
N THR A 104 -6.12 2.44 -17.38
CA THR A 104 -5.67 3.82 -17.06
C THR A 104 -6.85 4.76 -16.87
N GLN A 105 -7.91 4.60 -17.66
CA GLN A 105 -9.13 5.37 -17.54
C GLN A 105 -9.91 5.04 -16.26
N LEU A 106 -10.04 3.75 -15.92
CA LEU A 106 -10.65 3.28 -14.68
C LEU A 106 -9.98 3.91 -13.47
N LEU A 107 -8.64 3.89 -13.45
CA LEU A 107 -7.83 4.40 -12.34
C LEU A 107 -7.80 5.95 -12.25
N SER A 108 -8.30 6.66 -13.25
CA SER A 108 -8.34 8.14 -13.28
C SER A 108 -9.76 8.71 -13.29
N CYS A 109 -10.80 7.90 -13.11
CA CYS A 109 -12.18 8.31 -13.42
C CYS A 109 -12.77 9.38 -12.49
N ASP A 110 -12.22 9.59 -11.30
CA ASP A 110 -12.72 10.55 -10.31
C ASP A 110 -11.69 11.65 -9.93
N GLY A 111 -10.71 11.90 -10.80
CA GLY A 111 -9.66 12.87 -10.53
C GLY A 111 -8.45 12.28 -9.80
N SER A 112 -8.33 10.95 -9.73
CA SER A 112 -7.08 10.29 -9.35
C SER A 112 -5.98 10.55 -10.39
N THR A 113 -4.73 10.33 -10.02
CA THR A 113 -3.60 10.70 -10.86
C THR A 113 -3.58 9.95 -12.19
N ARG A 114 -3.18 10.64 -13.24
CA ARG A 114 -3.00 10.08 -14.59
C ARG A 114 -1.68 9.34 -14.75
N VAL A 115 -1.54 8.63 -15.86
CA VAL A 115 -0.25 8.06 -16.28
C VAL A 115 0.73 9.19 -16.61
N THR A 116 1.94 9.09 -16.10
CA THR A 116 3.04 10.02 -16.35
C THR A 116 4.18 9.32 -17.07
N ASP A 117 4.94 10.05 -17.85
CA ASP A 117 6.18 9.65 -18.52
C ASP A 117 7.39 10.37 -17.95
N GLY A 118 8.55 10.18 -18.56
CA GLY A 118 9.79 10.80 -18.12
C GLY A 118 10.23 10.30 -16.75
N ASN A 119 9.86 9.09 -16.36
CA ASN A 119 10.15 8.54 -15.05
C ASN A 119 11.37 7.61 -15.09
N GLY A 120 12.26 7.77 -14.10
CA GLY A 120 13.23 6.76 -13.71
C GLY A 120 12.67 5.93 -12.55
N LEU A 121 13.00 4.64 -12.55
CA LEU A 121 12.54 3.70 -11.53
C LEU A 121 13.70 2.83 -11.05
N GLU A 122 13.83 2.64 -9.75
CA GLU A 122 14.67 1.62 -9.15
C GLU A 122 13.78 0.71 -8.28
N ILE A 123 13.73 -0.59 -8.59
CA ILE A 123 13.02 -1.58 -7.76
C ILE A 123 13.99 -2.11 -6.73
N ILE A 124 13.62 -1.97 -5.47
CA ILE A 124 14.44 -2.29 -4.31
C ILE A 124 13.81 -3.47 -3.58
N THR A 125 14.55 -4.58 -3.45
CA THR A 125 14.11 -5.77 -2.71
C THR A 125 14.87 -5.98 -1.39
N SER A 126 15.87 -5.14 -1.12
CA SER A 126 16.70 -5.14 0.08
C SER A 126 16.43 -3.93 0.97
N GLY A 127 16.20 -4.19 2.27
CA GLY A 127 16.09 -3.12 3.26
C GLY A 127 17.40 -2.33 3.45
N HIS A 128 18.56 -2.99 3.33
CA HIS A 128 19.87 -2.31 3.37
C HIS A 128 20.01 -1.32 2.23
N ARG A 129 19.74 -1.76 0.99
CA ARG A 129 19.81 -0.90 -0.18
C ARG A 129 18.85 0.29 -0.09
N LYS A 130 17.61 0.05 0.36
CA LYS A 130 16.66 1.14 0.61
C LYS A 130 17.24 2.16 1.58
N PHE A 131 17.81 1.68 2.68
CA PHE A 131 18.38 2.55 3.72
C PHE A 131 19.54 3.39 3.18
N GLU A 132 20.49 2.79 2.46
CA GLU A 132 21.62 3.48 1.84
C GLU A 132 21.17 4.58 0.88
N LEU A 133 20.30 4.25 -0.06
CA LEU A 133 19.76 5.21 -1.02
C LEU A 133 18.98 6.33 -0.35
N LEU A 134 18.15 5.98 0.64
CA LEU A 134 17.36 6.98 1.35
C LEU A 134 18.27 7.94 2.13
N MET A 135 19.29 7.42 2.82
CA MET A 135 20.24 8.26 3.56
C MET A 135 21.02 9.19 2.62
N GLU A 136 21.46 8.70 1.46
CA GLU A 136 22.13 9.51 0.44
C GLU A 136 21.21 10.62 -0.10
N ASP A 137 19.97 10.29 -0.45
CA ASP A 137 19.01 11.25 -0.97
C ASP A 137 18.59 12.29 0.08
N LEU A 138 18.43 11.87 1.35
CA LEU A 138 18.15 12.79 2.47
C LEU A 138 19.30 13.77 2.72
N GLU A 139 20.55 13.28 2.70
CA GLU A 139 21.74 14.14 2.85
C GLU A 139 21.81 15.21 1.75
N ASN A 140 21.42 14.87 0.52
CA ASN A 140 21.45 15.75 -0.64
C ASN A 140 20.25 16.69 -0.75
N ALA A 141 19.24 16.56 0.09
CA ALA A 141 18.04 17.42 0.09
C ALA A 141 18.39 18.90 0.29
N LYS A 142 17.78 19.79 -0.49
CA LYS A 142 18.06 21.24 -0.50
C LYS A 142 16.88 22.10 -0.04
N GLU A 143 15.65 21.74 -0.42
CA GLU A 143 14.46 22.56 -0.22
C GLU A 143 13.54 21.95 0.82
N TYR A 144 13.12 20.70 0.63
CA TYR A 144 12.21 20.06 1.55
C TYR A 144 12.29 18.52 1.53
N ILE A 145 11.87 17.93 2.64
CA ILE A 145 11.68 16.49 2.83
C ILE A 145 10.27 16.27 3.36
N HIS A 146 9.47 15.50 2.64
CA HIS A 146 8.17 15.02 3.07
C HIS A 146 8.22 13.52 3.29
N MET A 147 7.86 13.05 4.47
CA MET A 147 7.98 11.65 4.85
C MET A 147 6.73 11.19 5.60
N GLU A 148 6.13 10.06 5.15
CA GLU A 148 4.91 9.46 5.69
C GLU A 148 5.13 7.96 5.86
N TYR A 149 4.96 7.45 7.10
CA TYR A 149 5.20 6.06 7.40
C TYR A 149 4.18 5.47 8.37
N PHE A 150 3.74 4.24 8.06
CA PHE A 150 2.94 3.42 8.97
C PHE A 150 3.74 3.03 10.21
N TYR A 151 4.89 2.34 10.05
CA TYR A 151 5.85 2.06 11.12
C TYR A 151 7.12 2.88 10.96
N PHE A 152 7.47 3.59 12.04
CA PHE A 152 8.76 4.23 12.21
C PHE A 152 9.29 3.78 13.57
N ARG A 153 10.03 2.67 13.60
CA ARG A 153 10.46 2.01 14.83
C ARG A 153 11.54 2.81 15.57
N HIS A 154 11.81 2.40 16.81
CA HIS A 154 12.89 2.97 17.64
C HIS A 154 14.10 2.04 17.65
N ASP A 155 14.53 1.61 16.45
CA ASP A 155 15.72 0.79 16.22
C ASP A 155 16.88 1.62 15.65
N LYS A 156 18.03 1.00 15.37
CA LYS A 156 19.24 1.72 14.94
C LYS A 156 19.05 2.44 13.61
N GLY A 157 18.45 1.79 12.63
CA GLY A 157 18.21 2.39 11.31
C GLY A 157 17.24 3.57 11.40
N ALA A 158 16.15 3.42 12.14
CA ALA A 158 15.20 4.50 12.35
C ALA A 158 15.82 5.69 13.11
N GLN A 159 16.69 5.42 14.08
CA GLN A 159 17.39 6.48 14.82
C GLN A 159 18.31 7.29 13.89
N GLN A 160 19.04 6.64 12.98
CA GLN A 160 19.92 7.31 12.03
C GLN A 160 19.11 8.20 11.05
N ILE A 161 17.97 7.70 10.57
CA ILE A 161 17.07 8.51 9.72
C ILE A 161 16.52 9.71 10.51
N LYS A 162 16.08 9.51 11.76
CA LYS A 162 15.63 10.60 12.64
C LYS A 162 16.71 11.68 12.79
N GLU A 163 17.96 11.28 13.08
CA GLU A 163 19.07 12.20 13.23
C GLU A 163 19.36 12.99 11.95
N MET A 164 19.26 12.31 10.77
CA MET A 164 19.38 12.96 9.48
C MET A 164 18.27 13.99 9.25
N LEU A 165 17.02 13.66 9.54
CA LEU A 165 15.90 14.60 9.43
C LEU A 165 16.07 15.82 10.33
N MET A 166 16.53 15.62 11.57
CA MET A 166 16.82 16.71 12.51
C MET A 166 18.02 17.57 12.04
N LYS A 167 19.06 16.94 11.47
CA LYS A 167 20.20 17.65 10.86
C LYS A 167 19.71 18.54 9.72
N LYS A 168 18.95 17.99 8.78
CA LYS A 168 18.43 18.73 7.62
C LYS A 168 17.50 19.87 8.01
N ALA A 169 16.65 19.69 9.04
CA ALA A 169 15.82 20.76 9.57
C ALA A 169 16.66 21.93 10.17
N ARG A 170 17.75 21.62 10.90
CA ARG A 170 18.68 22.64 11.41
C ARG A 170 19.45 23.36 10.29
N GLU A 171 19.69 22.72 9.16
CA GLU A 171 20.28 23.29 7.95
C GLU A 171 19.30 24.18 7.16
N GLY A 172 18.02 24.28 7.61
CA GLY A 172 16.99 25.11 6.97
C GLY A 172 16.14 24.39 5.94
N VAL A 173 16.34 23.08 5.71
CA VAL A 173 15.46 22.26 4.86
C VAL A 173 14.12 22.10 5.56
N LYS A 174 12.99 22.29 4.84
CA LYS A 174 11.65 22.11 5.39
C LYS A 174 11.31 20.63 5.51
N VAL A 175 11.35 20.08 6.72
CA VAL A 175 11.07 18.66 6.97
C VAL A 175 9.68 18.51 7.55
N ARG A 176 8.79 17.76 6.83
CA ARG A 176 7.45 17.36 7.28
C ARG A 176 7.40 15.85 7.44
N PHE A 177 6.99 15.40 8.60
CA PHE A 177 6.92 14.00 8.95
C PHE A 177 5.54 13.62 9.47
N ILE A 178 4.92 12.60 8.85
CA ILE A 178 3.67 12.00 9.30
C ILE A 178 3.97 10.58 9.79
N HIS A 179 3.45 10.23 10.94
CA HIS A 179 3.45 8.86 11.40
C HIS A 179 2.03 8.39 11.77
N GLU A 180 1.75 7.13 11.52
CA GLU A 180 0.53 6.51 11.99
C GLU A 180 0.57 6.41 13.53
N ASN A 181 -0.51 6.83 14.19
CA ASN A 181 -0.50 7.02 15.64
C ASN A 181 -0.56 5.70 16.41
N ILE A 182 -1.42 4.77 15.98
CA ILE A 182 -1.69 3.53 16.71
C ILE A 182 -0.61 2.48 16.43
N ALA A 183 -0.09 2.43 15.20
CA ALA A 183 1.01 1.53 14.86
C ALA A 183 2.32 1.86 15.62
N ASN A 184 2.44 3.11 16.10
CA ASN A 184 3.61 3.60 16.84
C ASN A 184 3.26 3.96 18.30
N ILE A 185 2.24 3.34 18.89
CA ILE A 185 1.78 3.63 20.27
C ILE A 185 2.83 3.27 21.32
N ASP A 186 3.71 2.35 21.02
CA ASP A 186 4.85 1.92 21.84
C ASP A 186 6.02 2.93 21.86
N ILE A 187 6.00 3.92 20.95
CA ILE A 187 7.04 4.94 20.88
C ILE A 187 6.70 6.10 21.81
N LEU A 188 7.61 6.37 22.74
CA LEU A 188 7.44 7.43 23.73
C LEU A 188 7.30 8.81 23.05
N PRO A 189 6.42 9.69 23.56
CA PRO A 189 6.24 11.04 23.01
C PRO A 189 7.54 11.86 22.95
N GLY A 190 8.49 11.62 23.85
CA GLY A 190 9.81 12.24 23.84
C GLY A 190 10.57 12.10 22.53
N TYR A 191 10.42 10.95 21.86
CA TYR A 191 11.08 10.65 20.59
C TYR A 191 10.72 11.66 19.49
N TYR A 192 9.44 11.96 19.33
CA TYR A 192 8.95 12.94 18.36
C TYR A 192 9.12 14.39 18.83
N ASN A 193 9.13 14.63 20.14
CA ASN A 193 9.39 15.96 20.70
C ASN A 193 10.81 16.46 20.42
N GLU A 194 11.80 15.55 20.38
CA GLU A 194 13.16 15.88 19.96
C GLU A 194 13.21 16.34 18.50
N MET A 195 12.49 15.66 17.60
CA MET A 195 12.37 16.07 16.20
C MET A 195 11.75 17.47 16.08
N LYS A 196 10.66 17.73 16.81
CA LYS A 196 10.00 19.05 16.83
C LYS A 196 10.93 20.17 17.34
N LYS A 197 11.71 19.90 18.39
CA LYS A 197 12.71 20.85 18.92
C LYS A 197 13.82 21.15 17.91
N ALA A 198 14.14 20.20 17.03
CA ALA A 198 15.12 20.39 15.97
C ALA A 198 14.56 21.11 14.72
N GLY A 199 13.26 21.47 14.71
CA GLY A 199 12.63 22.16 13.59
C GLY A 199 11.86 21.24 12.62
N VAL A 200 11.77 19.94 12.89
CA VAL A 200 10.94 19.02 12.09
C VAL A 200 9.47 19.23 12.41
N MET A 201 8.65 19.46 11.41
CA MET A 201 7.19 19.51 11.56
C MET A 201 6.66 18.09 11.61
N VAL A 202 6.12 17.67 12.76
CA VAL A 202 5.64 16.30 12.98
C VAL A 202 4.16 16.29 13.24
N GLU A 203 3.42 15.57 12.42
CA GLU A 203 2.00 15.32 12.58
C GLU A 203 1.70 13.82 12.80
N LYS A 204 0.62 13.59 13.55
CA LYS A 204 0.08 12.24 13.79
C LYS A 204 -1.13 12.03 12.90
N PHE A 205 -1.13 10.98 12.13
CA PHE A 205 -2.34 10.55 11.47
C PHE A 205 -3.37 10.08 12.51
N THR A 206 -4.63 10.51 12.38
CA THR A 206 -5.72 10.21 13.33
C THR A 206 -5.42 10.60 14.78
N LYS A 207 -5.53 11.91 15.07
CA LYS A 207 -5.47 12.41 16.46
C LYS A 207 -6.75 12.01 17.20
N PRO A 208 -6.66 11.33 18.37
CA PRO A 208 -7.83 11.05 19.19
C PRO A 208 -8.54 12.35 19.58
N ARG A 209 -9.84 12.45 19.29
CA ARG A 209 -10.65 13.59 19.66
C ARG A 209 -11.90 13.15 20.41
N TRP A 210 -12.29 13.91 21.39
CA TRP A 210 -13.57 13.72 22.08
C TRP A 210 -14.73 14.13 21.14
N PRO A 211 -15.87 13.44 21.11
CA PRO A 211 -16.31 12.35 22.00
C PRO A 211 -15.75 10.97 21.61
N LEU A 212 -15.82 10.01 22.53
CA LEU A 212 -15.28 8.64 22.44
C LEU A 212 -15.69 7.89 21.15
N ILE A 213 -16.83 8.23 20.55
CA ILE A 213 -17.28 7.70 19.27
C ILE A 213 -16.24 7.97 18.16
N ASN A 214 -15.62 9.15 18.15
CA ASN A 214 -14.57 9.46 17.17
C ASN A 214 -13.28 8.67 17.43
N LEU A 215 -12.99 8.32 18.69
CA LEU A 215 -11.82 7.50 19.02
C LEU A 215 -11.96 6.08 18.45
N VAL A 216 -13.12 5.46 18.65
CA VAL A 216 -13.40 4.10 18.19
C VAL A 216 -13.42 4.02 16.66
N THR A 217 -14.03 5.01 16.01
CA THR A 217 -14.08 5.08 14.56
C THR A 217 -12.70 5.34 13.93
N GLN A 218 -11.83 6.07 14.61
CA GLN A 218 -10.46 6.32 14.16
C GLN A 218 -9.55 5.09 14.32
N LEU A 219 -9.85 4.17 15.23
CA LEU A 219 -9.09 2.94 15.41
C LEU A 219 -9.11 2.03 14.18
N ASN A 220 -10.13 2.14 13.35
CA ASN A 220 -10.34 1.26 12.20
C ASN A 220 -9.63 1.73 10.92
N TYR A 221 -9.36 3.02 10.79
CA TYR A 221 -8.73 3.61 9.60
C TYR A 221 -7.25 3.85 9.86
N ARG A 222 -6.41 3.23 9.03
CA ARG A 222 -4.96 3.29 9.17
C ARG A 222 -4.33 3.95 7.97
N ASP A 223 -3.34 4.74 8.21
CA ASP A 223 -2.45 5.19 7.16
C ASP A 223 -1.36 4.15 6.92
N HIS A 224 -1.60 3.28 5.94
CA HIS A 224 -0.67 2.20 5.62
C HIS A 224 0.32 2.58 4.51
N ARG A 225 0.35 3.84 4.09
CA ARG A 225 1.28 4.37 3.08
C ARG A 225 2.71 4.46 3.63
N LYS A 226 3.66 4.39 2.73
CA LYS A 226 5.08 4.60 2.98
C LYS A 226 5.60 5.47 1.86
N ILE A 227 5.65 6.78 2.09
CA ILE A 227 5.99 7.79 1.09
C ILE A 227 7.15 8.62 1.59
N VAL A 228 8.12 8.87 0.71
CA VAL A 228 9.09 9.95 0.87
C VAL A 228 9.10 10.76 -0.40
N VAL A 229 9.11 12.09 -0.28
CA VAL A 229 9.36 13.01 -1.39
C VAL A 229 10.45 13.99 -0.99
N ILE A 230 11.48 14.09 -1.81
CA ILE A 230 12.63 14.97 -1.60
C ILE A 230 12.69 15.95 -2.76
N ASP A 231 12.60 17.25 -2.45
CA ASP A 231 12.68 18.38 -3.39
C ASP A 231 11.76 18.26 -4.62
N GLY A 232 10.68 17.43 -4.54
CA GLY A 232 9.78 17.12 -5.64
C GLY A 232 10.40 16.36 -6.81
N LYS A 233 11.63 15.89 -6.66
CA LYS A 233 12.44 15.25 -7.71
C LYS A 233 12.64 13.77 -7.49
N ILE A 234 12.70 13.34 -6.23
CA ILE A 234 12.92 11.96 -5.82
C ILE A 234 11.75 11.54 -4.95
N GLY A 235 11.20 10.36 -5.25
CA GLY A 235 10.14 9.75 -4.47
C GLY A 235 10.44 8.32 -4.08
N TYR A 236 9.94 7.90 -2.93
CA TYR A 236 9.97 6.51 -2.48
C TYR A 236 8.54 6.06 -2.17
N ALA A 237 8.18 4.85 -2.62
CA ALA A 237 6.92 4.21 -2.28
C ALA A 237 7.05 2.67 -2.35
N GLY A 238 6.17 1.95 -1.65
CA GLY A 238 6.14 0.49 -1.65
C GLY A 238 5.81 -0.11 -0.28
N GLY A 239 6.19 -1.36 -0.04
CA GLY A 239 5.80 -2.10 1.16
C GLY A 239 6.69 -1.85 2.39
N MET A 240 7.96 -1.45 2.22
CA MET A 240 8.94 -1.39 3.31
C MET A 240 8.72 -0.21 4.27
N ASN A 241 8.55 -0.47 5.55
CA ASN A 241 8.59 0.54 6.60
C ASN A 241 10.03 0.93 6.98
N ILE A 242 10.18 1.75 8.01
CA ILE A 242 11.47 2.08 8.63
C ILE A 242 11.62 1.22 9.89
N SER A 243 12.39 0.14 9.74
CA SER A 243 12.74 -0.81 10.81
C SER A 243 13.89 -1.71 10.38
N ASP A 244 14.75 -2.10 11.33
CA ASP A 244 15.84 -3.05 11.15
C ASP A 244 15.34 -4.46 10.78
N ASP A 245 14.08 -4.78 11.00
CA ASP A 245 13.48 -6.05 10.58
C ASP A 245 13.55 -6.27 9.07
N TYR A 246 13.51 -5.19 8.26
CA TYR A 246 13.65 -5.25 6.80
C TYR A 246 15.08 -5.59 6.35
N PHE A 247 16.06 -5.43 7.21
CA PHE A 247 17.44 -5.81 6.90
C PHE A 247 17.65 -7.32 6.95
N VAL A 248 16.98 -8.02 7.89
CA VAL A 248 17.28 -9.43 8.19
C VAL A 248 16.09 -10.35 8.04
N LYS A 249 14.92 -9.96 8.57
CA LYS A 249 13.78 -10.86 8.76
C LYS A 249 12.76 -10.84 7.62
N TRP A 250 12.58 -9.66 7.01
CA TRP A 250 11.50 -9.42 6.06
C TRP A 250 12.03 -9.27 4.63
N ARG A 251 11.33 -9.87 3.69
CA ARG A 251 11.51 -9.70 2.26
C ARG A 251 10.36 -8.86 1.74
N ASP A 252 10.65 -7.66 1.27
CA ASP A 252 9.62 -6.74 0.77
C ASP A 252 10.10 -6.05 -0.52
N THR A 253 9.21 -5.32 -1.18
CA THR A 253 9.52 -4.58 -2.41
C THR A 253 9.18 -3.11 -2.21
N HIS A 254 10.11 -2.25 -2.64
CA HIS A 254 10.00 -0.80 -2.58
C HIS A 254 10.48 -0.19 -3.90
N MET A 255 10.15 1.06 -4.12
CA MET A 255 10.57 1.80 -5.32
C MET A 255 11.23 3.10 -4.93
N ARG A 256 12.28 3.46 -5.67
CA ARG A 256 12.81 4.82 -5.78
C ARG A 256 12.44 5.33 -7.16
N ILE A 257 11.72 6.44 -7.22
CA ILE A 257 11.14 7.02 -8.42
C ILE A 257 11.72 8.41 -8.63
N THR A 258 12.05 8.75 -9.86
CA THR A 258 12.39 10.11 -10.29
C THR A 258 11.50 10.51 -11.47
N GLY A 259 11.32 11.80 -11.70
CA GLY A 259 10.50 12.28 -12.82
C GLY A 259 9.06 12.61 -12.45
N ASN A 260 8.18 12.63 -13.43
CA ASN A 260 6.83 13.18 -13.32
C ASN A 260 5.92 12.44 -12.32
N ALA A 261 6.14 11.13 -12.10
CA ALA A 261 5.35 10.33 -11.15
C ALA A 261 5.53 10.78 -9.69
N VAL A 262 6.65 11.47 -9.37
CA VAL A 262 6.88 12.02 -8.03
C VAL A 262 5.79 13.01 -7.63
N ALA A 263 5.20 13.71 -8.61
CA ALA A 263 4.06 14.61 -8.37
C ALA A 263 2.83 13.88 -7.80
N GLY A 264 2.57 12.64 -8.21
CA GLY A 264 1.50 11.82 -7.63
C GLY A 264 1.75 11.45 -6.17
N LEU A 265 3.00 11.12 -5.82
CA LEU A 265 3.40 10.87 -4.43
C LEU A 265 3.26 12.14 -3.58
N GLN A 266 3.69 13.28 -4.14
CA GLN A 266 3.60 14.58 -3.48
C GLN A 266 2.15 14.98 -3.23
N TYR A 267 1.26 14.77 -4.20
CA TYR A 267 -0.18 15.01 -4.06
C TYR A 267 -0.78 14.18 -2.92
N SER A 268 -0.47 12.89 -2.89
CA SER A 268 -0.94 11.98 -1.83
C SER A 268 -0.44 12.42 -0.44
N PHE A 269 0.86 12.73 -0.30
CA PHE A 269 1.42 13.23 0.95
C PHE A 269 0.73 14.52 1.43
N LEU A 270 0.51 15.49 0.55
CA LEU A 270 -0.12 16.76 0.91
C LEU A 270 -1.58 16.58 1.34
N ASN A 271 -2.31 15.64 0.72
CA ASN A 271 -3.65 15.28 1.17
C ASN A 271 -3.62 14.73 2.61
N THR A 272 -2.72 13.79 2.89
CA THR A 272 -2.56 13.22 4.24
C THR A 272 -2.12 14.28 5.25
N TRP A 273 -1.19 15.17 4.87
CA TRP A 273 -0.69 16.25 5.73
C TRP A 273 -1.83 17.17 6.18
N ILE A 274 -2.66 17.64 5.26
CA ILE A 274 -3.81 18.53 5.55
C ILE A 274 -4.89 17.76 6.32
N THR A 275 -5.11 16.49 6.00
CA THR A 275 -6.04 15.61 6.73
C THR A 275 -5.60 15.41 8.19
N ALA A 276 -4.30 15.35 8.45
CA ALA A 276 -3.71 15.28 9.80
C ALA A 276 -3.63 16.64 10.53
N ASP A 277 -4.29 17.68 10.00
CA ASP A 277 -4.26 19.07 10.50
C ASP A 277 -2.92 19.78 10.35
N GLY A 278 -2.06 19.32 9.47
CA GLY A 278 -0.84 20.02 9.12
C GLY A 278 -1.12 21.32 8.33
N GLU A 279 -0.34 22.34 8.60
CA GLU A 279 -0.44 23.62 7.90
C GLU A 279 0.56 23.70 6.75
N ILE A 280 0.16 24.41 5.69
CA ILE A 280 1.01 24.69 4.53
C ILE A 280 0.97 26.18 4.26
N ASP A 281 2.07 26.85 4.59
CA ASP A 281 2.21 28.30 4.40
C ASP A 281 2.86 28.68 3.07
N ASP A 282 3.46 27.70 2.40
CA ASP A 282 4.27 27.91 1.22
C ASP A 282 3.46 28.01 -0.07
N ASP A 283 4.10 28.56 -1.09
CA ASP A 283 3.63 28.45 -2.46
C ASP A 283 3.61 26.98 -2.90
N PHE A 284 2.43 26.48 -3.23
CA PHE A 284 2.17 25.10 -3.62
C PHE A 284 2.95 24.68 -4.88
N ALA A 285 3.24 25.64 -5.78
CA ALA A 285 3.98 25.38 -7.00
C ALA A 285 5.39 24.84 -6.74
N LYS A 286 6.01 25.20 -5.60
CA LYS A 286 7.34 24.71 -5.21
C LYS A 286 7.38 23.20 -4.97
N TYR A 287 6.25 22.60 -4.59
CA TYR A 287 6.15 21.16 -4.34
C TYR A 287 6.00 20.32 -5.62
N PHE A 288 5.79 20.98 -6.74
CA PHE A 288 5.61 20.34 -8.05
C PHE A 288 6.56 20.96 -9.07
N PRO A 289 7.89 20.83 -8.88
CA PRO A 289 8.84 21.35 -9.84
C PRO A 289 8.57 20.65 -11.19
N MET A 290 8.34 21.45 -12.23
CA MET A 290 8.15 20.90 -13.56
C MET A 290 9.41 20.18 -13.99
N CYS A 291 9.29 18.90 -14.32
CA CYS A 291 10.43 18.08 -14.74
C CYS A 291 10.88 18.37 -16.18
N ALA A 292 10.89 19.64 -16.59
CA ALA A 292 11.43 20.05 -17.89
C ALA A 292 12.94 19.81 -18.02
N ASP A 293 13.67 19.65 -16.90
CA ASP A 293 15.14 19.62 -16.85
C ASP A 293 15.79 18.40 -16.18
N VAL A 294 15.08 17.28 -16.00
CA VAL A 294 15.68 16.06 -15.38
C VAL A 294 16.73 15.40 -16.30
N GLY A 295 16.99 15.99 -17.47
CA GLY A 295 18.01 15.54 -18.42
C GLY A 295 19.47 15.70 -17.97
N SER A 296 19.77 16.46 -16.88
CA SER A 296 21.15 16.87 -16.59
C SER A 296 21.64 16.72 -15.15
N ALA A 297 20.87 16.29 -14.19
CA ALA A 297 21.22 16.53 -12.79
C ALA A 297 21.23 15.34 -11.82
N VAL A 298 21.60 14.15 -12.24
CA VAL A 298 22.19 13.17 -11.29
C VAL A 298 23.33 12.45 -11.98
N LYS A 299 24.50 13.06 -12.00
CA LYS A 299 25.75 12.31 -12.07
C LYS A 299 25.89 11.59 -10.74
N VAL A 300 25.37 10.38 -10.65
CA VAL A 300 25.73 9.45 -9.58
C VAL A 300 27.19 9.10 -9.79
N ASN A 301 28.03 9.38 -8.80
CA ASN A 301 29.41 8.91 -8.80
C ASN A 301 29.41 7.38 -8.93
N ALA A 302 29.85 6.90 -10.07
CA ALA A 302 29.84 5.49 -10.45
C ALA A 302 30.88 4.64 -9.70
N GLU A 303 31.58 5.18 -8.72
CA GLU A 303 32.72 4.51 -8.04
C GLU A 303 32.35 3.78 -6.73
N ALA A 304 31.11 3.90 -6.22
CA ALA A 304 30.72 3.28 -4.94
C ALA A 304 29.86 2.01 -5.06
N ALA A 305 29.56 1.55 -6.27
CA ALA A 305 28.72 0.36 -6.50
C ALA A 305 29.61 -0.89 -6.66
N ARG A 306 30.12 -1.42 -5.57
CA ARG A 306 30.58 -2.82 -5.50
C ARG A 306 29.47 -3.64 -4.86
N ASP A 307 28.89 -4.47 -5.67
CA ASP A 307 28.15 -5.71 -5.53
C ASP A 307 26.76 -5.67 -6.20
N THR A 308 26.75 -6.27 -7.42
CA THR A 308 25.55 -6.71 -8.17
C THR A 308 24.54 -5.64 -8.57
N ASP A 309 24.95 -4.43 -8.97
CA ASP A 309 24.11 -3.55 -9.79
C ASP A 309 24.05 -4.13 -11.22
N ILE A 310 22.94 -4.76 -11.57
CA ILE A 310 22.71 -5.23 -12.94
C ILE A 310 22.26 -4.02 -13.77
N ASP A 311 23.14 -3.51 -14.61
CA ASP A 311 22.81 -2.45 -15.59
C ASP A 311 22.06 -3.11 -16.78
N LEU A 312 20.75 -2.92 -16.82
CA LEU A 312 19.85 -3.53 -17.82
C LEU A 312 19.78 -2.74 -19.14
N ASN A 313 20.65 -1.76 -19.35
CA ASN A 313 20.64 -0.90 -20.55
C ASN A 313 21.59 -1.39 -21.68
N GLU A 314 22.29 -2.50 -21.54
CA GLU A 314 22.97 -3.13 -22.67
C GLU A 314 21.97 -3.96 -23.46
N GLU A 315 21.81 -3.59 -24.71
CA GLU A 315 20.77 -4.00 -25.65
C GLU A 315 20.61 -5.51 -25.79
N ASP A 316 19.42 -6.01 -25.45
CA ASP A 316 18.82 -7.13 -26.14
C ASP A 316 17.31 -6.93 -26.27
N SER A 317 16.87 -6.70 -27.48
CA SER A 317 15.47 -6.41 -27.86
C SER A 317 14.50 -7.58 -27.60
N GLU A 318 14.95 -8.70 -26.98
CA GLU A 318 14.15 -9.90 -26.76
C GLU A 318 13.97 -10.32 -25.29
N GLY A 319 14.49 -9.57 -24.30
CA GLY A 319 14.25 -9.90 -22.87
C GLY A 319 14.97 -11.14 -22.34
N ASN A 320 15.76 -11.83 -23.14
CA ASN A 320 16.43 -13.07 -22.75
C ASN A 320 17.65 -12.85 -21.82
N GLY A 321 18.32 -11.71 -21.90
CA GLY A 321 19.50 -11.41 -21.08
C GLY A 321 19.20 -11.34 -19.58
N ILE A 322 18.05 -10.80 -19.18
CA ILE A 322 17.64 -10.66 -17.77
C ILE A 322 17.43 -12.04 -17.12
N ALA A 323 16.74 -12.96 -17.81
CA ALA A 323 16.49 -14.30 -17.29
C ALA A 323 17.80 -15.10 -17.11
N GLU A 324 18.76 -14.92 -18.01
CA GLU A 324 20.06 -15.59 -17.94
C GLU A 324 20.95 -15.05 -16.82
N VAL A 325 20.98 -13.73 -16.61
CA VAL A 325 21.71 -13.09 -15.49
C VAL A 325 21.12 -13.52 -14.15
N LEU A 326 19.80 -13.57 -14.05
CA LEU A 326 19.11 -13.99 -12.83
C LEU A 326 19.30 -15.47 -12.51
N ALA A 327 19.35 -16.33 -13.53
CA ALA A 327 19.64 -17.76 -13.36
C ALA A 327 21.06 -18.03 -12.84
N LYS A 328 22.02 -17.14 -13.13
CA LYS A 328 23.42 -17.26 -12.71
C LYS A 328 23.68 -16.62 -11.32
N THR A 329 22.74 -15.88 -10.74
CA THR A 329 22.91 -15.19 -9.45
C THR A 329 22.64 -16.14 -8.29
N PRO A 330 23.57 -16.34 -7.33
CA PRO A 330 23.39 -17.26 -6.20
C PRO A 330 22.22 -16.86 -5.30
N ILE A 331 21.46 -17.86 -4.77
CA ILE A 331 20.30 -17.68 -3.88
C ILE A 331 20.65 -16.86 -2.61
N GLN A 332 21.90 -16.88 -2.17
CA GLN A 332 22.38 -16.16 -0.98
C GLN A 332 22.46 -14.64 -1.16
N SER A 333 22.46 -14.13 -2.39
CA SER A 333 22.42 -12.69 -2.71
C SER A 333 21.00 -12.25 -3.06
N LEU A 334 20.01 -12.53 -2.20
CA LEU A 334 18.60 -12.11 -2.38
C LEU A 334 18.36 -10.59 -2.30
N ASP A 335 19.42 -9.82 -2.16
CA ASP A 335 19.40 -8.36 -2.18
C ASP A 335 19.62 -7.86 -3.62
N MET A 336 18.71 -8.23 -4.53
CA MET A 336 18.76 -7.77 -5.91
C MET A 336 18.12 -6.39 -6.03
N ASN A 337 18.87 -5.46 -6.59
CA ASN A 337 18.41 -4.10 -6.85
C ASN A 337 18.44 -3.87 -8.36
N PHE A 338 17.33 -3.41 -8.89
CA PHE A 338 17.17 -3.18 -10.32
C PHE A 338 17.00 -1.70 -10.58
N LYS A 339 17.95 -1.12 -11.31
CA LYS A 339 17.93 0.28 -11.69
C LYS A 339 17.64 0.41 -13.18
N PHE A 340 16.54 1.11 -13.47
CA PHE A 340 16.17 1.44 -14.84
C PHE A 340 16.63 2.87 -15.14
N LYS A 341 17.52 3.03 -16.10
CA LYS A 341 17.88 4.35 -16.63
C LYS A 341 16.85 4.88 -17.63
N ASN A 342 15.81 4.11 -17.94
CA ASN A 342 14.88 4.45 -19.00
C ASN A 342 14.01 5.64 -18.58
N LYS A 343 14.19 6.77 -19.27
CA LYS A 343 13.44 8.02 -19.05
C LYS A 343 11.98 7.95 -19.49
N ASP A 344 11.53 6.85 -20.07
CA ASP A 344 10.21 6.70 -20.68
C ASP A 344 9.30 5.70 -19.93
N CYS A 345 9.65 5.29 -18.70
CA CYS A 345 8.79 4.43 -17.90
C CYS A 345 7.45 5.11 -17.63
N LEU A 346 6.36 4.48 -18.05
CA LEU A 346 5.00 4.96 -17.82
C LEU A 346 4.51 4.49 -16.46
N ILE A 347 4.26 5.45 -15.56
CA ILE A 347 3.84 5.17 -14.17
C ILE A 347 2.56 5.95 -13.87
N GLN A 348 1.61 5.27 -13.24
CA GLN A 348 0.42 5.86 -12.65
C GLN A 348 0.42 5.62 -11.15
N ILE A 349 0.53 6.68 -10.35
CA ILE A 349 0.42 6.61 -8.89
C ILE A 349 -1.06 6.62 -8.52
N VAL A 350 -1.50 5.61 -7.82
CA VAL A 350 -2.91 5.43 -7.43
C VAL A 350 -3.01 5.40 -5.91
N PRO A 351 -3.32 6.52 -5.27
CA PRO A 351 -3.73 6.53 -3.87
C PRO A 351 -5.17 6.05 -3.74
N ASP A 352 -5.48 5.35 -2.67
CA ASP A 352 -6.84 5.01 -2.28
C ASP A 352 -7.07 5.36 -0.81
N GLU A 353 -8.29 5.73 -0.50
CA GLU A 353 -8.68 6.26 0.79
C GLU A 353 -10.07 5.72 1.17
N PRO A 354 -10.34 5.49 2.45
CA PRO A 354 -11.65 4.98 2.87
C PRO A 354 -12.84 5.87 2.47
N GLU A 355 -12.62 7.17 2.31
CA GLU A 355 -13.61 8.14 1.85
C GLU A 355 -13.75 8.22 0.33
N SER A 356 -12.86 7.61 -0.43
CA SER A 356 -12.95 7.55 -1.89
C SER A 356 -14.27 6.91 -2.31
N ARG A 357 -14.90 7.46 -3.34
CA ARG A 357 -16.16 6.92 -3.87
C ARG A 357 -15.96 5.52 -4.46
N TRP A 358 -14.83 5.32 -5.09
CA TRP A 358 -14.44 4.08 -5.75
C TRP A 358 -13.15 3.55 -5.14
N GLY A 359 -13.05 2.25 -4.90
CA GLY A 359 -11.82 1.58 -4.48
C GLY A 359 -10.95 1.31 -5.70
N HIS A 360 -10.17 2.30 -6.14
CA HIS A 360 -9.38 2.22 -7.37
C HIS A 360 -8.35 1.11 -7.35
N ILE A 361 -7.66 0.91 -6.22
CA ILE A 361 -6.68 -0.16 -6.06
C ILE A 361 -7.35 -1.53 -6.21
N HIS A 362 -8.49 -1.75 -5.51
CA HIS A 362 -9.24 -2.99 -5.63
C HIS A 362 -9.77 -3.22 -7.05
N MET A 363 -10.42 -2.21 -7.64
CA MET A 363 -10.98 -2.31 -8.98
C MET A 363 -9.90 -2.53 -10.04
N GLY A 364 -8.75 -1.88 -9.90
CA GLY A 364 -7.61 -2.04 -10.79
C GLY A 364 -6.98 -3.42 -10.69
N ALA A 365 -6.83 -3.97 -9.47
CA ALA A 365 -6.32 -5.31 -9.27
C ALA A 365 -7.29 -6.38 -9.82
N VAL A 366 -8.60 -6.24 -9.60
CA VAL A 366 -9.62 -7.11 -10.20
C VAL A 366 -9.57 -7.03 -11.73
N TRP A 367 -9.49 -5.82 -12.28
CA TRP A 367 -9.34 -5.62 -13.73
C TRP A 367 -8.10 -6.33 -14.28
N ALA A 368 -6.95 -6.19 -13.62
CA ALA A 368 -5.69 -6.81 -14.05
C ALA A 368 -5.79 -8.34 -14.10
N VAL A 369 -6.42 -8.96 -13.09
CA VAL A 369 -6.64 -10.41 -13.05
C VAL A 369 -7.58 -10.86 -14.16
N GLN A 370 -8.70 -10.15 -14.38
CA GLN A 370 -9.70 -10.49 -15.40
C GLN A 370 -9.21 -10.32 -16.83
N HIS A 371 -8.22 -9.44 -17.06
CA HIS A 371 -7.68 -9.14 -18.39
C HIS A 371 -6.33 -9.80 -18.66
N ALA A 372 -5.78 -10.53 -17.69
CA ALA A 372 -4.59 -11.35 -17.91
C ALA A 372 -4.87 -12.42 -18.98
N LYS A 373 -3.94 -12.57 -19.94
CA LYS A 373 -4.07 -13.49 -21.07
C LYS A 373 -3.17 -14.70 -20.96
N LYS A 374 -1.96 -14.52 -20.42
CA LYS A 374 -0.96 -15.58 -20.27
C LYS A 374 -0.75 -15.94 -18.82
N TYR A 375 -0.48 -14.96 -17.99
CA TYR A 375 -0.19 -15.17 -16.57
C TYR A 375 -0.44 -13.90 -15.74
N ILE A 376 -0.67 -14.13 -14.46
CA ILE A 376 -0.56 -13.10 -13.40
C ILE A 376 0.08 -13.73 -12.17
N TYR A 377 1.16 -13.11 -11.65
CA TYR A 377 1.89 -13.55 -10.48
C TYR A 377 1.78 -12.48 -9.39
N ILE A 378 1.35 -12.90 -8.21
CA ILE A 378 0.95 -12.03 -7.10
C ILE A 378 1.76 -12.38 -5.86
N GLN A 379 2.33 -11.38 -5.17
CA GLN A 379 2.93 -11.53 -3.85
C GLN A 379 2.14 -10.68 -2.84
N THR A 380 1.73 -11.29 -1.74
CA THR A 380 1.06 -10.58 -0.64
C THR A 380 1.30 -11.29 0.69
N PRO A 381 1.55 -10.56 1.80
CA PRO A 381 1.64 -11.18 3.13
C PRO A 381 0.29 -11.66 3.64
N TYR A 382 -0.79 -10.96 3.25
CA TYR A 382 -2.15 -11.24 3.70
C TYR A 382 -3.03 -11.51 2.48
N PHE A 383 -3.56 -12.73 2.43
CA PHE A 383 -4.41 -13.22 1.35
C PHE A 383 -5.82 -13.51 1.89
N VAL A 384 -6.58 -12.44 2.06
CA VAL A 384 -7.99 -12.46 2.51
C VAL A 384 -8.84 -11.68 1.49
N PRO A 385 -8.86 -12.15 0.23
CA PRO A 385 -9.44 -11.41 -0.87
C PRO A 385 -10.95 -11.22 -0.69
N PRO A 386 -11.49 -10.02 -0.96
CA PRO A 386 -12.92 -9.82 -1.13
C PRO A 386 -13.47 -10.70 -2.26
N GLU A 387 -14.77 -10.98 -2.20
CA GLU A 387 -15.43 -11.89 -3.15
C GLU A 387 -15.17 -11.56 -4.64
N PRO A 388 -15.23 -10.29 -5.11
CA PRO A 388 -14.93 -9.98 -6.51
C PRO A 388 -13.50 -10.36 -6.92
N MET A 389 -12.52 -10.21 -6.03
CA MET A 389 -11.13 -10.58 -6.28
C MET A 389 -10.97 -12.10 -6.31
N LEU A 390 -11.59 -12.82 -5.36
CA LEU A 390 -11.56 -14.28 -5.34
C LEU A 390 -12.15 -14.88 -6.62
N GLN A 391 -13.30 -14.38 -7.06
CA GLN A 391 -13.96 -14.80 -8.30
C GLN A 391 -13.12 -14.47 -9.54
N ALA A 392 -12.44 -13.31 -9.56
CA ALA A 392 -11.55 -12.95 -10.66
C ALA A 392 -10.38 -13.94 -10.77
N LEU A 393 -9.71 -14.28 -9.65
CA LEU A 393 -8.61 -15.25 -9.61
C LEU A 393 -9.05 -16.63 -10.11
N GLN A 394 -10.21 -17.10 -9.63
CA GLN A 394 -10.78 -18.39 -10.05
C GLN A 394 -11.13 -18.39 -11.54
N SER A 395 -11.81 -17.36 -12.00
CA SER A 395 -12.23 -17.22 -13.39
C SER A 395 -11.02 -17.19 -14.35
N ALA A 396 -9.98 -16.43 -14.01
CA ALA A 396 -8.75 -16.36 -14.79
C ALA A 396 -8.07 -17.74 -14.88
N ALA A 397 -7.92 -18.44 -13.75
CA ALA A 397 -7.29 -19.78 -13.72
C ALA A 397 -8.11 -20.82 -14.49
N LEU A 398 -9.44 -20.85 -14.31
CA LEU A 398 -10.34 -21.73 -15.06
C LEU A 398 -10.34 -21.43 -16.58
N SER A 399 -10.01 -20.21 -16.97
CA SER A 399 -9.85 -19.80 -18.37
C SER A 399 -8.47 -20.13 -18.96
N GLY A 400 -7.59 -20.79 -18.19
CA GLY A 400 -6.27 -21.23 -18.63
C GLY A 400 -5.13 -20.23 -18.40
N VAL A 401 -5.36 -19.14 -17.70
CA VAL A 401 -4.30 -18.19 -17.29
C VAL A 401 -3.46 -18.83 -16.17
N ASP A 402 -2.13 -18.69 -16.23
CA ASP A 402 -1.24 -19.14 -15.16
C ASP A 402 -1.30 -18.15 -13.98
N VAL A 403 -2.22 -18.39 -13.06
CA VAL A 403 -2.41 -17.57 -11.86
C VAL A 403 -1.59 -18.13 -10.71
N ARG A 404 -0.63 -17.33 -10.20
CA ARG A 404 0.21 -17.72 -9.06
C ARG A 404 0.10 -16.73 -7.94
N VAL A 405 -0.11 -17.22 -6.72
CA VAL A 405 -0.17 -16.41 -5.49
C VAL A 405 0.89 -16.89 -4.51
N MET A 406 1.76 -15.99 -4.07
CA MET A 406 2.79 -16.26 -3.07
C MET A 406 2.44 -15.57 -1.76
N VAL A 407 2.44 -16.35 -0.69
CA VAL A 407 2.17 -15.89 0.69
C VAL A 407 3.26 -16.39 1.64
N PRO A 408 3.41 -15.81 2.84
CA PRO A 408 4.33 -16.35 3.83
C PRO A 408 3.82 -17.68 4.39
N LYS A 409 4.72 -18.66 4.56
CA LYS A 409 4.38 -19.92 5.25
C LYS A 409 4.03 -19.71 6.72
N LYS A 410 4.75 -18.80 7.39
CA LYS A 410 4.51 -18.41 8.77
C LYS A 410 4.12 -16.95 8.81
N ALA A 411 2.89 -16.69 9.20
CA ALA A 411 2.41 -15.31 9.37
C ALA A 411 3.06 -14.65 10.60
N ASP A 412 3.15 -13.34 10.56
CA ASP A 412 3.61 -12.49 11.69
C ASP A 412 2.55 -12.39 12.80
N LEU A 413 1.27 -12.39 12.41
CA LEU A 413 0.13 -12.40 13.33
C LEU A 413 -0.46 -13.81 13.41
N PHE A 414 -0.75 -14.29 14.62
CA PHE A 414 -1.19 -15.68 14.88
C PHE A 414 -2.47 -16.08 14.13
N PHE A 415 -3.38 -15.12 13.90
CA PHE A 415 -4.66 -15.36 13.21
C PHE A 415 -4.55 -15.26 11.69
N MET A 416 -3.55 -14.52 11.15
CA MET A 416 -3.42 -14.32 9.71
C MET A 416 -3.02 -15.58 8.94
N GLY A 417 -2.24 -16.47 9.54
CA GLY A 417 -1.92 -17.76 8.93
C GLY A 417 -3.16 -18.61 8.63
N PRO A 418 -4.04 -18.88 9.62
CA PRO A 418 -5.32 -19.52 9.36
C PRO A 418 -6.25 -18.73 8.42
N ALA A 419 -6.24 -17.39 8.47
CA ALA A 419 -7.04 -16.54 7.58
C ALA A 419 -6.62 -16.71 6.11
N ASN A 420 -5.34 -16.53 5.78
CA ASN A 420 -4.80 -16.75 4.44
C ASN A 420 -5.21 -18.15 3.92
N ARG A 421 -4.97 -19.17 4.74
CA ARG A 421 -5.24 -20.56 4.37
C ARG A 421 -6.73 -20.87 4.19
N SER A 422 -7.63 -20.09 4.73
CA SER A 422 -9.08 -20.32 4.61
C SER A 422 -9.60 -20.18 3.17
N TYR A 423 -8.86 -19.49 2.30
CA TYR A 423 -9.18 -19.26 0.89
C TYR A 423 -8.49 -20.25 -0.08
N PHE A 424 -7.49 -21.01 0.38
CA PHE A 424 -6.67 -21.83 -0.50
C PHE A 424 -7.46 -22.92 -1.23
N LYS A 425 -8.41 -23.58 -0.54
CA LYS A 425 -9.18 -24.66 -1.15
C LYS A 425 -9.87 -24.22 -2.44
N GLU A 426 -10.61 -23.15 -2.38
CA GLU A 426 -11.38 -22.62 -3.50
C GLU A 426 -10.48 -22.15 -4.66
N CYS A 427 -9.31 -21.60 -4.33
CA CYS A 427 -8.31 -21.22 -5.31
C CYS A 427 -7.68 -22.45 -5.99
N LEU A 428 -7.27 -23.45 -5.19
CA LEU A 428 -6.65 -24.67 -5.70
C LEU A 428 -7.61 -25.48 -6.58
N GLU A 429 -8.88 -25.57 -6.19
CA GLU A 429 -9.93 -26.24 -6.98
C GLU A 429 -10.15 -25.57 -8.34
N ALA A 430 -9.95 -24.27 -8.42
CA ALA A 430 -10.04 -23.51 -9.68
C ALA A 430 -8.73 -23.55 -10.52
N GLY A 431 -7.64 -24.11 -9.99
CA GLY A 431 -6.36 -24.20 -10.69
C GLY A 431 -5.39 -23.04 -10.39
N VAL A 432 -5.70 -22.17 -9.43
CA VAL A 432 -4.75 -21.15 -8.93
C VAL A 432 -3.61 -21.85 -8.19
N LYS A 433 -2.37 -21.56 -8.56
CA LYS A 433 -1.18 -22.11 -7.90
C LYS A 433 -0.80 -21.26 -6.70
N ILE A 434 -0.73 -21.86 -5.53
CA ILE A 434 -0.42 -21.19 -4.28
C ILE A 434 0.94 -21.64 -3.78
N TYR A 435 1.79 -20.67 -3.42
CA TYR A 435 3.14 -20.90 -2.94
C TYR A 435 3.31 -20.31 -1.53
N GLU A 436 3.74 -21.14 -0.59
CA GLU A 436 4.12 -20.71 0.77
C GLU A 436 5.63 -20.48 0.82
N ARG A 437 6.04 -19.19 0.89
CA ARG A 437 7.46 -18.83 1.00
C ARG A 437 8.00 -19.16 2.40
N THR A 438 9.16 -19.78 2.44
CA THR A 438 9.92 -20.12 3.65
C THR A 438 11.06 -19.13 3.89
N GLY A 439 11.74 -19.21 5.01
CA GLY A 439 12.84 -18.31 5.36
C GLY A 439 12.36 -16.91 5.77
N ARG A 440 12.89 -15.85 5.13
CA ARG A 440 12.47 -14.47 5.40
C ARG A 440 10.96 -14.30 5.12
N PHE A 441 10.27 -13.59 6.01
CA PHE A 441 8.85 -13.31 5.88
C PHE A 441 8.58 -12.46 4.62
N ILE A 442 7.82 -13.01 3.66
CA ILE A 442 7.44 -12.24 2.47
C ILE A 442 6.37 -11.21 2.84
N HIS A 443 6.72 -9.94 2.69
CA HIS A 443 5.84 -8.82 2.96
C HIS A 443 5.60 -7.95 1.72
N ALA A 444 6.10 -8.37 0.54
CA ALA A 444 5.88 -7.68 -0.72
C ALA A 444 4.39 -7.65 -1.11
N LYS A 445 3.95 -6.55 -1.68
CA LYS A 445 2.64 -6.34 -2.26
C LYS A 445 2.86 -5.93 -3.70
N THR A 446 2.89 -6.93 -4.56
CA THR A 446 3.17 -6.73 -5.98
C THR A 446 2.38 -7.71 -6.82
N PHE A 447 2.07 -7.29 -8.02
CA PHE A 447 1.75 -8.25 -9.07
C PHE A 447 2.43 -7.89 -10.39
N VAL A 448 2.54 -8.88 -11.27
CA VAL A 448 2.99 -8.71 -12.65
C VAL A 448 2.13 -9.56 -13.59
N SER A 449 1.74 -8.99 -14.73
CA SER A 449 0.88 -9.63 -15.73
C SER A 449 1.41 -9.41 -17.15
N ASP A 450 1.43 -10.50 -17.94
CA ASP A 450 1.57 -10.53 -19.40
C ASP A 450 2.78 -9.74 -19.95
N ASP A 451 3.90 -9.76 -19.23
CA ASP A 451 5.15 -9.08 -19.60
C ASP A 451 5.00 -7.57 -19.90
N TYR A 452 4.00 -6.89 -19.28
CA TYR A 452 3.77 -5.47 -19.53
C TYR A 452 3.26 -4.69 -18.33
N LEU A 453 2.36 -5.23 -17.52
CA LEU A 453 1.78 -4.55 -16.39
C LEU A 453 2.42 -5.02 -15.10
N SER A 454 2.86 -4.07 -14.27
CA SER A 454 3.26 -4.33 -12.88
C SER A 454 2.51 -3.42 -11.93
N GLU A 455 2.24 -3.92 -10.71
CA GLU A 455 1.84 -3.13 -9.57
C GLU A 455 2.83 -3.35 -8.44
N ILE A 456 3.24 -2.26 -7.80
CA ILE A 456 4.08 -2.27 -6.60
C ILE A 456 3.52 -1.23 -5.65
N GLY A 457 3.24 -1.61 -4.39
CA GLY A 457 2.67 -0.64 -3.46
C GLY A 457 2.62 -1.06 -2.01
N SER A 458 1.71 -0.45 -1.28
CA SER A 458 1.48 -0.69 0.14
C SER A 458 0.29 -1.62 0.41
N ALA A 459 -0.64 -1.80 -0.56
CA ALA A 459 -1.88 -2.51 -0.38
C ALA A 459 -1.72 -4.04 -0.35
N ASN A 460 -2.15 -4.68 0.72
CA ASN A 460 -2.29 -6.13 0.78
C ASN A 460 -3.50 -6.59 -0.04
N MET A 461 -3.55 -7.89 -0.35
CA MET A 461 -4.73 -8.50 -0.97
C MET A 461 -5.73 -8.94 0.10
N ASP A 462 -6.24 -7.97 0.86
CA ASP A 462 -7.20 -8.19 1.93
C ASP A 462 -8.30 -7.13 1.97
N PHE A 463 -9.33 -7.40 2.76
CA PHE A 463 -10.48 -6.51 2.88
C PHE A 463 -10.10 -5.14 3.47
N ARG A 464 -9.15 -5.11 4.42
CA ARG A 464 -8.75 -3.86 5.06
C ARG A 464 -8.05 -2.92 4.09
N SER A 465 -7.04 -3.41 3.38
CA SER A 465 -6.29 -2.60 2.40
C SER A 465 -7.20 -2.07 1.29
N PHE A 466 -8.20 -2.85 0.88
CA PHE A 466 -9.10 -2.43 -0.20
C PHE A 466 -10.27 -1.54 0.25
N ASN A 467 -10.55 -1.43 1.57
CA ASN A 467 -11.77 -0.73 2.03
C ASN A 467 -11.58 0.21 3.20
N LEU A 468 -10.55 0.02 4.04
CA LEU A 468 -10.43 0.70 5.33
C LEU A 468 -9.13 1.49 5.49
N ASP A 469 -8.06 1.08 4.84
CA ASP A 469 -6.76 1.69 5.03
C ASP A 469 -6.48 2.73 3.93
N TYR A 470 -5.68 3.73 4.25
CA TYR A 470 -5.09 4.64 3.28
C TYR A 470 -3.93 3.91 2.64
N GLU A 471 -4.02 3.65 1.35
CA GLU A 471 -3.04 2.88 0.60
C GLU A 471 -2.52 3.67 -0.62
N LEU A 472 -1.39 3.24 -1.15
CA LEU A 472 -0.86 3.79 -2.39
C LEU A 472 -0.14 2.69 -3.17
N VAL A 473 -0.47 2.58 -4.45
CA VAL A 473 0.21 1.69 -5.39
C VAL A 473 0.67 2.45 -6.63
N ALA A 474 1.69 1.94 -7.29
CA ALA A 474 2.11 2.38 -8.61
C ALA A 474 1.77 1.30 -9.63
N TYR A 475 0.98 1.64 -10.62
CA TYR A 475 0.80 0.85 -11.84
C TYR A 475 1.86 1.26 -12.85
N ILE A 476 2.61 0.29 -13.35
CA ILE A 476 3.76 0.49 -14.23
C ILE A 476 3.48 -0.25 -15.53
N TYR A 477 3.46 0.52 -16.64
CA TYR A 477 3.14 0.02 -17.98
C TYR A 477 4.42 -0.05 -18.81
N ASP A 478 5.28 -1.02 -18.50
CA ASP A 478 6.61 -1.15 -19.10
C ASP A 478 7.04 -2.62 -19.16
N THR A 479 7.48 -3.06 -20.35
CA THR A 479 7.87 -4.46 -20.59
C THR A 479 9.13 -4.84 -19.79
N THR A 480 10.11 -3.95 -19.69
CA THR A 480 11.35 -4.22 -18.98
C THR A 480 11.09 -4.35 -17.48
N VAL A 481 10.31 -3.43 -16.92
CA VAL A 481 9.91 -3.46 -15.51
C VAL A 481 9.10 -4.73 -15.20
N ALA A 482 8.17 -5.10 -16.08
CA ALA A 482 7.37 -6.31 -15.90
C ALA A 482 8.24 -7.58 -15.91
N ASN A 483 9.20 -7.67 -16.81
CA ASN A 483 10.12 -8.80 -16.86
C ASN A 483 10.98 -8.89 -15.60
N VAL A 484 11.45 -7.77 -15.06
CA VAL A 484 12.19 -7.74 -13.79
C VAL A 484 11.30 -8.15 -12.63
N ASN A 485 10.08 -7.61 -12.52
CA ASN A 485 9.16 -7.97 -11.45
C ASN A 485 8.79 -9.46 -11.50
N LYS A 486 8.59 -10.01 -12.71
CA LYS A 486 8.43 -11.45 -12.95
C LYS A 486 9.64 -12.26 -12.48
N ALA A 487 10.85 -11.82 -12.81
CA ALA A 487 12.07 -12.47 -12.41
C ALA A 487 12.28 -12.46 -10.88
N ILE A 488 11.94 -11.35 -10.21
CA ILE A 488 11.91 -11.25 -8.75
C ILE A 488 10.94 -12.27 -8.17
N PHE A 489 9.73 -12.40 -8.72
CA PHE A 489 8.76 -13.40 -8.29
C PHE A 489 9.30 -14.83 -8.44
N LEU A 490 9.87 -15.17 -9.61
CA LEU A 490 10.43 -16.49 -9.88
C LEU A 490 11.61 -16.80 -8.96
N LYS A 491 12.41 -15.80 -8.61
CA LYS A 491 13.50 -15.98 -7.64
C LYS A 491 12.98 -16.25 -6.23
N ASP A 492 11.96 -15.52 -5.79
CA ASP A 492 11.30 -15.80 -4.49
C ASP A 492 10.62 -17.18 -4.48
N LEU A 493 10.21 -17.69 -5.66
CA LEU A 493 9.59 -18.99 -5.82
C LEU A 493 10.56 -20.13 -5.46
N GLU A 494 11.87 -19.97 -5.71
CA GLU A 494 12.89 -20.96 -5.35
C GLU A 494 12.94 -21.23 -3.83
N ALA A 495 12.58 -20.24 -3.01
CA ALA A 495 12.47 -20.35 -1.55
C ALA A 495 11.05 -20.71 -1.09
N SER A 496 10.18 -21.14 -1.98
CA SER A 496 8.76 -21.38 -1.69
C SER A 496 8.39 -22.83 -1.90
N LYS A 497 7.37 -23.30 -1.21
CA LYS A 497 6.76 -24.62 -1.41
C LYS A 497 5.38 -24.45 -2.03
N GLU A 498 5.13 -25.13 -3.13
CA GLU A 498 3.80 -25.22 -3.72
C GLU A 498 2.84 -25.96 -2.78
N VAL A 499 1.63 -25.46 -2.64
CA VAL A 499 0.55 -26.08 -1.89
C VAL A 499 -0.31 -26.84 -2.89
N THR A 500 -0.32 -28.16 -2.81
CA THR A 500 -1.16 -29.00 -3.67
C THR A 500 -2.52 -29.26 -3.04
N LEU A 501 -3.54 -29.54 -3.88
CA LEU A 501 -4.88 -29.89 -3.39
C LEU A 501 -4.83 -31.16 -2.54
N GLU A 502 -3.99 -32.13 -2.90
CA GLU A 502 -3.81 -33.38 -2.17
C GLU A 502 -3.24 -33.15 -0.76
N ASP A 503 -2.14 -32.37 -0.63
CA ASP A 503 -1.58 -31.97 0.67
C ASP A 503 -2.62 -31.19 1.48
N TRP A 504 -3.45 -30.39 0.79
CA TRP A 504 -4.48 -29.57 1.39
C TRP A 504 -5.62 -30.42 2.01
N GLU A 505 -6.04 -31.46 1.35
CA GLU A 505 -7.10 -32.34 1.84
C GLU A 505 -6.68 -33.26 3.00
N ARG A 506 -5.39 -33.64 3.05
CA ARG A 506 -4.82 -34.48 4.13
C ARG A 506 -4.70 -33.78 5.49
N ARG A 507 -4.98 -32.48 5.56
CA ARG A 507 -4.86 -31.71 6.81
C ARG A 507 -5.82 -32.22 7.90
N PRO A 508 -5.41 -32.15 9.20
CA PRO A 508 -6.26 -32.56 10.31
C PRO A 508 -7.50 -31.67 10.44
N TRP A 509 -8.58 -32.26 10.94
CA TRP A 509 -9.89 -31.61 11.05
C TRP A 509 -9.88 -30.31 11.84
N TYR A 510 -9.08 -30.20 12.90
CA TYR A 510 -9.00 -29.00 13.74
C TYR A 510 -8.44 -27.78 12.98
N GLN A 511 -7.50 -28.00 12.04
CA GLN A 511 -7.02 -26.94 11.17
C GLN A 511 -8.12 -26.49 10.19
N LYS A 512 -8.86 -27.43 9.63
CA LYS A 512 -9.99 -27.14 8.75
C LYS A 512 -11.07 -26.34 9.50
N PHE A 513 -11.34 -26.72 10.75
CA PHE A 513 -12.33 -26.06 11.60
C PHE A 513 -11.88 -24.63 11.97
N SER A 514 -10.65 -24.44 12.44
CA SER A 514 -10.13 -23.11 12.83
C SER A 514 -10.15 -22.14 11.65
N GLN A 515 -9.81 -22.59 10.45
CA GLN A 515 -9.84 -21.76 9.23
C GLN A 515 -11.25 -21.35 8.86
N ARG A 516 -12.23 -22.24 8.98
CA ARG A 516 -13.65 -21.90 8.74
C ARG A 516 -14.17 -20.87 9.75
N ILE A 517 -13.81 -21.01 11.02
CA ILE A 517 -14.18 -20.04 12.06
C ILE A 517 -13.56 -18.67 11.76
N ILE A 518 -12.26 -18.61 11.45
CA ILE A 518 -11.59 -17.34 11.16
C ILE A 518 -12.18 -16.68 9.91
N ARG A 519 -12.57 -17.46 8.91
CA ARG A 519 -13.21 -16.92 7.70
C ARG A 519 -14.50 -16.17 7.98
N LEU A 520 -15.26 -16.52 9.02
CA LEU A 520 -16.45 -15.76 9.43
C LEU A 520 -16.12 -14.32 9.86
N PHE A 521 -14.87 -14.10 10.26
CA PHE A 521 -14.36 -12.78 10.67
C PHE A 521 -13.49 -12.12 9.59
N ALA A 522 -13.42 -12.68 8.40
CA ALA A 522 -12.54 -12.20 7.32
C ALA A 522 -12.79 -10.73 6.95
N ALA A 523 -14.03 -10.26 7.03
CA ALA A 523 -14.38 -8.85 6.80
C ALA A 523 -13.91 -7.90 7.92
N LEU A 524 -13.38 -8.43 9.03
CA LEU A 524 -12.85 -7.68 10.16
C LEU A 524 -11.31 -7.71 10.19
N LEU A 525 -10.71 -8.58 9.37
CA LEU A 525 -9.27 -8.77 9.20
C LEU A 525 -8.77 -8.00 7.98
#